data_e574be072908bc2b10acfe46ce19b906
#
_entry.id   e574be072908bc2b10acfe46ce19b906
#
_cell.length_a   1.000
_cell.length_b   1.000
_cell.length_c   1.000
_cell.angle_alpha   90.00
_cell.angle_beta   90.00
_cell.angle_gamma   90.00
#
_symmetry.space_group_name_H-M   'P 1'
#
loop_
_entity.id
_entity.type
_entity.pdbx_description
1 polymer ?
#
loop_
_entity_poly.entity_id
_entity_poly.type
_entity_poly.pdbx_seq_one_letter_code
_entity_poly.pdbx_strand_id
1 'polypeptide(L)'
;MGFAIGDRGLIEDLTTLQYSTNPYSVNTLSLILGSAALEEEDYYRKNAEIIRENRTYTAETLTSMGFEVLPSEANFVFARR
;
A
#
# COMPACT_ATOMS: atom_id res chain seq x y z
N MET A 1 -7.16 -5.50 1.19
CA MET A 1 -6.57 -6.62 1.97
C MET A 1 -5.18 -6.23 2.43
N GLY A 2 -4.78 -6.64 3.62
CA GLY A 2 -3.42 -6.47 4.14
C GLY A 2 -2.91 -7.80 4.71
N PHE A 3 -1.60 -7.90 4.90
CA PHE A 3 -0.97 -9.06 5.51
C PHE A 3 0.20 -8.62 6.41
N ALA A 4 0.59 -9.48 7.32
CA ALA A 4 1.76 -9.29 8.18
C ALA A 4 2.72 -10.47 8.04
N ILE A 5 4.02 -10.14 8.03
CA ILE A 5 5.11 -11.11 8.05
C ILE A 5 5.99 -10.80 9.25
N GLY A 6 6.32 -11.81 10.04
CA GLY A 6 7.13 -11.60 11.23
C GLY A 6 7.56 -12.90 11.90
N ASP A 7 8.10 -12.78 13.10
CA ASP A 7 8.43 -13.92 13.93
C ASP A 7 7.21 -14.82 14.17
N ARG A 8 7.45 -16.14 14.21
CA ARG A 8 6.39 -17.13 14.32
C ARG A 8 5.51 -16.92 15.55
N GLY A 9 6.11 -16.67 16.72
CA GLY A 9 5.36 -16.47 17.96
C GLY A 9 4.46 -15.25 17.88
N LEU A 10 4.95 -14.15 17.31
CA LEU A 10 4.17 -12.94 17.11
C LEU A 10 2.99 -13.17 16.15
N ILE A 11 3.21 -13.90 15.06
CA ILE A 11 2.14 -14.21 14.10
C ILE A 11 1.08 -15.15 14.72
N GLU A 12 1.49 -16.12 15.56
CA GLU A 12 0.57 -16.99 16.29
C GLU A 12 -0.32 -16.18 17.25
N ASP A 13 0.25 -15.22 17.99
CA ASP A 13 -0.50 -14.32 18.87
C ASP A 13 -1.49 -13.44 18.08
N LEU A 14 -1.06 -12.82 16.98
CA LEU A 14 -1.93 -12.04 16.10
C LEU A 14 -3.07 -12.88 15.51
N THR A 15 -2.79 -14.11 15.13
CA THR A 15 -3.80 -15.05 14.61
C THR A 15 -4.83 -15.39 15.69
N THR A 16 -4.38 -15.62 16.92
CA THR A 16 -5.26 -15.87 18.07
C THR A 16 -6.18 -14.68 18.34
N LEU A 17 -5.64 -13.46 18.31
CA LEU A 17 -6.42 -12.22 18.44
C LEU A 17 -7.43 -12.05 17.30
N GLN A 18 -7.04 -12.32 16.06
CA GLN A 18 -7.92 -12.26 14.91
C GLN A 18 -9.11 -13.20 15.08
N TYR A 19 -8.87 -14.45 15.44
CA TYR A 19 -9.93 -15.44 15.67
C TYR A 19 -10.88 -15.04 16.81
N SER A 20 -10.36 -14.38 17.82
CA SER A 20 -11.15 -13.93 18.98
C SER A 20 -12.00 -12.70 18.70
N THR A 21 -11.56 -11.82 17.77
CA THR A 21 -12.19 -10.51 17.52
C THR A 21 -12.96 -10.46 16.21
N ASN A 22 -12.35 -10.91 15.11
CA ASN A 22 -12.95 -10.90 13.77
C ASN A 22 -12.36 -12.00 12.88
N PRO A 23 -12.80 -13.26 13.01
CA PRO A 23 -12.26 -14.39 12.25
C PRO A 23 -12.55 -14.31 10.74
N TYR A 24 -13.55 -13.54 10.33
CA TYR A 24 -14.00 -13.42 8.95
C TYR A 24 -13.65 -12.06 8.31
N SER A 25 -12.53 -11.46 8.70
CA SER A 25 -12.09 -10.15 8.25
C SER A 25 -11.84 -10.06 6.73
N VAL A 26 -11.48 -11.17 6.09
CA VAL A 26 -11.22 -11.23 4.65
C VAL A 26 -12.11 -12.33 4.03
N ASN A 27 -12.89 -11.97 3.02
CA ASN A 27 -13.73 -12.95 2.30
C ASN A 27 -12.90 -13.80 1.31
N THR A 28 -13.44 -14.94 0.92
CA THR A 28 -12.77 -15.92 0.05
C THR A 28 -12.35 -15.31 -1.29
N LEU A 29 -13.19 -14.48 -1.91
CA LEU A 29 -12.88 -13.84 -3.18
C LEU A 29 -11.66 -12.90 -3.04
N SER A 30 -11.61 -12.12 -1.97
CA SER A 30 -10.44 -11.25 -1.68
C SER A 30 -9.17 -12.05 -1.44
N LEU A 31 -9.25 -13.24 -0.84
CA LEU A 31 -8.08 -14.12 -0.67
C LEU A 31 -7.57 -14.64 -2.01
N ILE A 32 -8.47 -15.14 -2.88
CA ILE A 32 -8.11 -15.65 -4.20
C ILE A 32 -7.49 -14.53 -5.06
N LEU A 33 -8.14 -13.38 -5.13
CA LEU A 33 -7.65 -12.24 -5.91
C LEU A 33 -6.33 -11.69 -5.34
N GLY A 34 -6.18 -11.67 -4.03
CA GLY A 34 -4.95 -11.23 -3.38
C GLY A 34 -3.78 -12.16 -3.67
N SER A 35 -4.01 -13.47 -3.67
CA SER A 35 -3.00 -14.46 -4.04
C SER A 35 -2.57 -14.31 -5.50
N ALA A 36 -3.55 -14.24 -6.41
CA ALA A 36 -3.28 -14.01 -7.84
C ALA A 36 -2.55 -12.69 -8.10
N ALA A 37 -2.89 -11.64 -7.34
CA ALA A 37 -2.20 -10.35 -7.46
C ALA A 37 -0.71 -10.43 -7.10
N LEU A 38 -0.33 -11.27 -6.14
CA LEU A 38 1.08 -11.47 -5.79
C LEU A 38 1.88 -12.20 -6.87
N GLU A 39 1.23 -12.95 -7.75
CA GLU A 39 1.86 -13.66 -8.87
C GLU A 39 2.10 -12.74 -10.08
N GLU A 40 1.43 -11.60 -10.14
CA GLU A 40 1.53 -10.61 -11.22
C GLU A 40 2.50 -9.46 -10.89
N GLU A 41 3.72 -9.78 -10.44
CA GLU A 41 4.70 -8.80 -9.97
C GLU A 41 5.02 -7.72 -11.00
N ASP A 42 5.22 -8.10 -12.26
CA ASP A 42 5.60 -7.17 -13.33
C ASP A 42 4.51 -6.12 -13.60
N TYR A 43 3.24 -6.53 -13.55
CA TYR A 43 2.11 -5.60 -13.68
C TYR A 43 2.11 -4.55 -12.57
N TYR A 44 2.28 -4.98 -11.32
CA TYR A 44 2.27 -4.07 -10.17
C TYR A 44 3.51 -3.19 -10.12
N ARG A 45 4.68 -3.71 -10.51
CA ARG A 45 5.92 -2.95 -10.60
C ARG A 45 5.79 -1.81 -11.61
N LYS A 46 5.28 -2.11 -12.81
CA LYS A 46 5.03 -1.10 -13.84
C LYS A 46 4.04 -0.01 -13.39
N ASN A 47 2.95 -0.41 -12.74
CA ASN A 47 2.00 0.56 -12.20
C ASN A 47 2.60 1.42 -11.08
N ALA A 48 3.45 0.85 -10.23
CA ALA A 48 4.17 1.59 -9.20
C ALA A 48 5.13 2.63 -9.81
N GLU A 49 5.80 2.32 -10.92
CA GLU A 49 6.64 3.28 -11.64
C GLU A 49 5.82 4.46 -12.18
N ILE A 50 4.70 4.19 -12.84
CA ILE A 50 3.78 5.25 -13.32
C ILE A 50 3.33 6.16 -12.17
N ILE A 51 3.02 5.58 -11.01
CA ILE A 51 2.63 6.36 -9.81
C ILE A 51 3.80 7.23 -9.33
N ARG A 52 5.03 6.72 -9.31
CA ARG A 52 6.21 7.48 -8.92
C ARG A 52 6.48 8.65 -9.86
N GLU A 53 6.43 8.42 -11.17
CA GLU A 53 6.60 9.45 -12.18
C GLU A 53 5.55 10.56 -12.05
N ASN A 54 4.28 10.17 -11.94
CA ASN A 54 3.17 11.12 -11.77
C ASN A 54 3.28 11.90 -10.45
N ARG A 55 3.74 11.25 -9.38
CA ARG A 55 3.99 11.91 -8.10
C ARG A 55 5.09 12.96 -8.21
N THR A 56 6.21 12.61 -8.85
CA THR A 56 7.32 13.54 -9.08
C THR A 56 6.86 14.74 -9.90
N TYR A 57 6.20 14.51 -11.03
CA TYR A 57 5.64 15.57 -11.86
C TYR A 57 4.68 16.50 -11.08
N THR A 58 3.80 15.89 -10.27
CA THR A 58 2.85 16.66 -9.44
C THR A 58 3.57 17.52 -8.41
N ALA A 59 4.57 16.95 -7.73
CA ALA A 59 5.34 17.67 -6.72
C ALA A 59 6.12 18.85 -7.32
N GLU A 60 6.79 18.65 -8.46
CA GLU A 60 7.52 19.67 -9.17
C GLU A 60 6.59 20.79 -9.67
N THR A 61 5.45 20.42 -10.24
CA THR A 61 4.46 21.38 -10.73
C THR A 61 3.91 22.24 -9.58
N LEU A 62 3.52 21.64 -8.47
CA LEU A 62 3.04 22.37 -7.29
C LEU A 62 4.13 23.29 -6.71
N THR A 63 5.36 22.83 -6.67
CA THR A 63 6.49 23.64 -6.22
C THR A 63 6.68 24.86 -7.14
N SER A 64 6.59 24.69 -8.46
CA SER A 64 6.69 25.80 -9.41
C SER A 64 5.56 26.84 -9.26
N MET A 65 4.42 26.41 -8.75
CA MET A 65 3.26 27.25 -8.43
C MET A 65 3.38 27.96 -7.07
N GLY A 66 4.48 27.75 -6.34
CA GLY A 66 4.75 28.39 -5.04
C GLY A 66 4.19 27.64 -3.83
N PHE A 67 3.84 26.37 -3.98
CA PHE A 67 3.49 25.51 -2.84
C PHE A 67 4.76 24.92 -2.23
N GLU A 68 4.76 24.75 -0.91
CA GLU A 68 5.71 23.88 -0.22
C GLU A 68 5.19 22.45 -0.27
N VAL A 69 5.93 21.56 -0.91
CA VAL A 69 5.55 20.14 -1.05
C VAL A 69 6.44 19.29 -0.16
N LEU A 70 5.83 18.53 0.75
CA LEU A 70 6.57 17.63 1.62
C LEU A 70 6.99 16.35 0.87
N PRO A 71 8.16 15.78 1.18
CA PRO A 71 8.60 14.51 0.61
C PRO A 71 7.56 13.40 0.85
N SER A 72 7.31 12.59 -0.16
CA SER A 72 6.34 11.49 -0.08
C SER A 72 6.85 10.26 -0.83
N GLU A 73 6.68 9.09 -0.23
CA GLU A 73 6.85 7.77 -0.86
C GLU A 73 5.51 7.06 -1.13
N ALA A 74 4.40 7.76 -0.88
CA ALA A 74 3.04 7.26 -1.10
C ALA A 74 2.53 7.59 -2.52
N ASN A 75 1.28 7.27 -2.80
CA ASN A 75 0.56 7.62 -4.03
C ASN A 75 -0.16 8.97 -3.94
N PHE A 76 0.24 9.81 -3.01
CA PHE A 76 -0.26 11.17 -2.82
C PHE A 76 0.88 12.11 -2.43
N VAL A 77 0.67 13.41 -2.57
CA VAL A 77 1.56 14.46 -2.08
C VAL A 77 0.82 15.33 -1.06
N PHE A 78 1.55 15.88 -0.11
CA PHE A 78 1.05 16.86 0.83
C PHE A 78 1.68 18.21 0.50
N ALA A 79 0.84 19.16 0.11
CA ALA A 79 1.27 20.51 -0.27
C ALA A 79 0.57 21.56 0.59
N ARG A 80 1.31 22.61 0.98
CA ARG A 80 0.77 23.78 1.69
C ARG A 80 1.26 25.07 1.04
N ARG A 81 0.50 26.12 1.25
CA ARG A 81 0.85 27.47 0.78
C ARG A 81 1.07 28.39 1.96
#